data_c50dae80311c4e439cfe61258609701b
#
_entry.id   c50dae80311c4e439cfe61258609701b
#
_cell.length_a   1.000
_cell.length_b   1.000
_cell.length_c   1.000
_cell.angle_alpha   90.00
_cell.angle_beta   90.00
_cell.angle_gamma   90.00
#
_symmetry.space_group_name_H-M   'P 1'
#
loop_
_entity.id
_entity.type
_entity.pdbx_description
1 polymer ?
#
loop_
_entity_poly.entity_id
_entity_poly.type
_entity_poly.pdbx_seq_one_letter_code
_entity_poly.pdbx_strand_id
1 'polypeptide(L)'
;MIPRSAVRIHTEGESFMKKQNLTLAGVPAILYGKRSRKVYLYVHGKNGCKEEAERFANTACAAGWQVLAIDLPEHGARRDRPEQLLPWAVVPEIQAVYARMQSVWPHIRLYGVSIGAWLVMQALRAEKPEKALLVSPVVDMETLILSMMQGAHVTEEQLKAAGEIPTEMGETLSWPYLCWVREHPLQWHTPTQVLYGDKDALTSRTVMERFRRQSGAHLTILQGGEHWFHTEVQLAVLQSWEEHQC
;
A
#
# COMPACT_ATOMS: atom_id res chain seq x y z
N MET A 1 -27.95 -40.04 37.27
CA MET A 1 -26.70 -40.24 36.49
C MET A 1 -26.82 -39.44 35.21
N ILE A 2 -26.26 -38.24 35.16
CA ILE A 2 -26.31 -37.34 34.01
C ILE A 2 -24.94 -37.44 33.33
N PRO A 3 -24.84 -37.68 31.98
CA PRO A 3 -23.55 -37.77 31.32
C PRO A 3 -22.91 -36.39 31.17
N ARG A 4 -21.66 -36.30 31.55
CA ARG A 4 -20.79 -35.14 31.33
C ARG A 4 -20.52 -34.97 29.83
N SER A 5 -21.12 -33.98 29.19
CA SER A 5 -20.73 -33.56 27.86
C SER A 5 -19.31 -32.92 27.91
N ALA A 6 -18.38 -33.55 27.18
CA ALA A 6 -17.05 -33.07 27.00
C ALA A 6 -17.10 -31.76 26.19
N VAL A 7 -16.72 -30.65 26.82
CA VAL A 7 -16.39 -29.41 26.12
C VAL A 7 -15.13 -29.68 25.33
N ARG A 8 -15.25 -29.75 24.01
CA ARG A 8 -14.09 -29.70 23.11
C ARG A 8 -13.52 -28.29 23.19
N ILE A 9 -12.41 -28.12 23.88
CA ILE A 9 -11.56 -26.97 23.75
C ILE A 9 -10.93 -27.06 22.37
N HIS A 10 -11.38 -26.23 21.43
CA HIS A 10 -10.63 -25.98 20.22
C HIS A 10 -9.35 -25.25 20.63
N THR A 11 -8.26 -25.99 20.76
CA THR A 11 -6.92 -25.41 20.72
C THR A 11 -6.76 -24.88 19.29
N GLU A 12 -6.84 -23.54 19.12
CA GLU A 12 -6.37 -22.88 17.91
C GLU A 12 -4.91 -23.27 17.75
N GLY A 13 -4.64 -24.11 16.76
CA GLY A 13 -3.29 -24.42 16.34
C GLY A 13 -2.68 -23.14 15.79
N GLU A 14 -1.72 -22.57 16.52
CA GLU A 14 -0.88 -21.52 16.01
C GLU A 14 -0.24 -21.99 14.70
N SER A 15 -0.79 -21.54 13.59
CA SER A 15 -0.19 -21.70 12.28
C SER A 15 1.03 -20.78 12.24
N PHE A 16 2.20 -21.29 12.67
CA PHE A 16 3.45 -20.54 12.59
C PHE A 16 3.81 -20.34 11.11
N MET A 17 3.28 -19.25 10.54
CA MET A 17 3.69 -18.78 9.23
C MET A 17 5.19 -18.45 9.28
N LYS A 18 5.99 -19.05 8.38
CA LYS A 18 7.42 -18.76 8.30
C LYS A 18 7.61 -17.26 8.05
N LYS A 19 8.42 -16.60 8.89
CA LYS A 19 8.73 -15.19 8.83
C LYS A 19 10.26 -15.02 8.85
N GLN A 20 10.78 -14.25 7.88
CA GLN A 20 12.21 -14.03 7.73
C GLN A 20 12.49 -12.55 7.49
N ASN A 21 13.22 -11.92 8.41
CA ASN A 21 13.76 -10.58 8.18
C ASN A 21 14.94 -10.66 7.22
N LEU A 22 14.98 -9.71 6.29
CA LEU A 22 16.06 -9.60 5.31
C LEU A 22 16.21 -8.15 4.84
N THR A 23 17.26 -7.92 4.06
CA THR A 23 17.44 -6.67 3.30
C THR A 23 17.46 -7.03 1.82
N LEU A 24 16.62 -6.39 1.01
CA LEU A 24 16.59 -6.59 -0.43
C LEU A 24 16.88 -5.27 -1.15
N ALA A 25 17.89 -5.24 -2.00
CA ALA A 25 18.36 -4.03 -2.67
C ALA A 25 18.62 -2.84 -1.72
N GLY A 26 19.11 -3.11 -0.49
CA GLY A 26 19.35 -2.10 0.54
C GLY A 26 18.13 -1.76 1.39
N VAL A 27 16.93 -2.23 1.03
CA VAL A 27 15.67 -1.92 1.72
C VAL A 27 15.35 -3.00 2.76
N PRO A 28 15.06 -2.64 4.03
CA PRO A 28 14.61 -3.59 5.05
C PRO A 28 13.27 -4.22 4.64
N ALA A 29 13.20 -5.55 4.78
CA ALA A 29 12.04 -6.32 4.35
C ALA A 29 11.75 -7.51 5.29
N ILE A 30 10.52 -8.02 5.20
CA ILE A 30 10.12 -9.31 5.77
C ILE A 30 9.56 -10.17 4.64
N LEU A 31 10.04 -11.42 4.56
CA LEU A 31 9.45 -12.44 3.72
C LEU A 31 8.60 -13.38 4.56
N TYR A 32 7.31 -13.44 4.25
CA TYR A 32 6.34 -14.34 4.87
C TYR A 32 6.07 -15.56 3.99
N GLY A 33 5.78 -16.69 4.63
CA GLY A 33 5.32 -17.91 3.98
C GLY A 33 6.42 -18.92 3.69
N LYS A 34 6.01 -20.15 3.35
CA LYS A 34 6.89 -21.21 2.89
C LYS A 34 7.38 -20.89 1.47
N ARG A 35 8.51 -21.48 1.06
CA ARG A 35 9.07 -21.29 -0.29
C ARG A 35 8.01 -21.53 -1.36
N SER A 36 7.82 -20.56 -2.23
CA SER A 36 6.87 -20.58 -3.35
C SER A 36 7.50 -19.97 -4.60
N ARG A 37 6.92 -20.24 -5.76
CA ARG A 37 7.23 -19.54 -7.02
C ARG A 37 6.42 -18.26 -7.19
N LYS A 38 5.49 -17.98 -6.25
CA LYS A 38 4.53 -16.88 -6.28
C LYS A 38 4.80 -15.94 -5.11
N VAL A 39 4.84 -14.64 -5.36
CA VAL A 39 5.06 -13.64 -4.31
C VAL A 39 4.23 -12.37 -4.54
N TYR A 40 3.77 -11.78 -3.45
CA TYR A 40 3.28 -10.40 -3.43
C TYR A 40 4.39 -9.46 -2.96
N LEU A 41 4.57 -8.32 -3.64
CA LEU A 41 5.25 -7.17 -3.07
C LEU A 41 4.21 -6.35 -2.30
N TYR A 42 4.40 -6.24 -0.99
CA TYR A 42 3.56 -5.44 -0.11
C TYR A 42 4.24 -4.11 0.21
N VAL A 43 3.54 -2.99 -0.04
CA VAL A 43 4.01 -1.63 0.26
C VAL A 43 2.95 -0.94 1.14
N HIS A 44 3.33 -0.66 2.38
CA HIS A 44 2.46 -0.05 3.39
C HIS A 44 2.12 1.41 3.10
N GLY A 45 1.11 1.94 3.76
CA GLY A 45 0.73 3.35 3.74
C GLY A 45 1.60 4.23 4.67
N LYS A 46 1.30 5.53 4.71
CA LYS A 46 1.91 6.45 5.67
C LYS A 46 1.61 5.98 7.11
N ASN A 47 2.58 6.17 7.99
CA ASN A 47 2.60 5.71 9.38
C ASN A 47 2.58 4.18 9.58
N GLY A 48 2.62 3.40 8.48
CA GLY A 48 2.70 1.95 8.52
C GLY A 48 4.11 1.40 8.63
N CYS A 49 4.24 0.08 8.50
CA CYS A 49 5.51 -0.63 8.44
C CYS A 49 5.32 -1.99 7.76
N LYS A 50 6.44 -2.65 7.43
CA LYS A 50 6.42 -3.97 6.79
C LYS A 50 5.74 -5.07 7.61
N GLU A 51 5.67 -4.90 8.94
CA GLU A 51 5.01 -5.83 9.86
C GLU A 51 3.49 -5.88 9.64
N GLU A 52 2.86 -4.79 9.18
CA GLU A 52 1.42 -4.74 8.89
C GLU A 52 0.98 -5.73 7.81
N ALA A 53 1.93 -6.14 6.97
CA ALA A 53 1.68 -7.17 5.96
C ALA A 53 1.28 -8.53 6.55
N GLU A 54 1.54 -8.79 7.85
CA GLU A 54 1.29 -10.09 8.49
C GLU A 54 -0.17 -10.51 8.38
N ARG A 55 -1.11 -9.57 8.51
CA ARG A 55 -2.53 -9.85 8.36
C ARG A 55 -2.85 -10.36 6.95
N PHE A 56 -2.43 -9.64 5.90
CA PHE A 56 -2.59 -10.07 4.51
C PHE A 56 -1.81 -11.35 4.21
N ALA A 57 -0.60 -11.49 4.79
CA ALA A 57 0.24 -12.65 4.58
C ALA A 57 -0.42 -13.95 5.07
N ASN A 58 -1.24 -13.93 6.11
CA ASN A 58 -1.99 -15.10 6.55
C ASN A 58 -2.91 -15.60 5.42
N THR A 59 -3.64 -14.71 4.76
CA THR A 59 -4.51 -15.04 3.62
C THR A 59 -3.71 -15.48 2.40
N ALA A 60 -2.71 -14.69 1.99
CA ALA A 60 -1.93 -14.98 0.79
C ALA A 60 -1.12 -16.28 0.91
N CYS A 61 -0.54 -16.57 2.08
CA CYS A 61 0.21 -17.79 2.32
C CYS A 61 -0.68 -19.04 2.33
N ALA A 62 -1.91 -18.93 2.82
CA ALA A 62 -2.90 -20.02 2.73
C ALA A 62 -3.23 -20.36 1.27
N ALA A 63 -3.20 -19.35 0.37
CA ALA A 63 -3.38 -19.51 -1.08
C ALA A 63 -2.07 -19.89 -1.83
N GLY A 64 -0.98 -20.18 -1.11
CA GLY A 64 0.30 -20.64 -1.67
C GLY A 64 1.21 -19.52 -2.19
N TRP A 65 0.97 -18.26 -1.82
CA TRP A 65 1.82 -17.12 -2.11
C TRP A 65 2.80 -16.86 -0.96
N GLN A 66 3.97 -16.29 -1.28
CA GLN A 66 4.78 -15.58 -0.31
C GLN A 66 4.37 -14.10 -0.31
N VAL A 67 4.69 -13.39 0.76
CA VAL A 67 4.55 -11.93 0.82
C VAL A 67 5.89 -11.34 1.21
N LEU A 68 6.46 -10.49 0.35
CA LEU A 68 7.63 -9.68 0.62
C LEU A 68 7.15 -8.27 0.97
N ALA A 69 7.25 -7.88 2.22
CA ALA A 69 6.90 -6.56 2.70
C ALA A 69 8.15 -5.71 2.94
N ILE A 70 8.13 -4.46 2.52
CA ILE A 70 9.25 -3.53 2.66
C ILE A 70 8.90 -2.34 3.55
N ASP A 71 9.91 -1.75 4.21
CA ASP A 71 9.76 -0.45 4.88
C ASP A 71 10.06 0.70 3.92
N LEU A 72 9.14 1.64 3.81
CA LEU A 72 9.38 2.93 3.17
C LEU A 72 10.31 3.81 4.04
N PRO A 73 11.02 4.80 3.46
CA PRO A 73 11.74 5.82 4.25
C PRO A 73 10.88 6.43 5.35
N GLU A 74 11.48 6.83 6.46
CA GLU A 74 10.83 7.40 7.65
C GLU A 74 9.92 6.42 8.42
N HIS A 75 9.84 5.14 8.01
CA HIS A 75 8.94 4.15 8.58
C HIS A 75 9.67 2.87 9.01
N GLY A 76 9.06 2.13 9.95
CA GLY A 76 9.55 0.85 10.42
C GLY A 76 11.02 0.90 10.85
N ALA A 77 11.86 0.03 10.30
CA ALA A 77 13.31 -0.02 10.57
C ALA A 77 14.11 1.16 9.95
N ARG A 78 13.43 2.08 9.24
CA ARG A 78 14.04 3.27 8.63
C ARG A 78 13.59 4.57 9.30
N ARG A 79 12.82 4.52 10.39
CA ARG A 79 12.23 5.71 11.06
C ARG A 79 13.28 6.75 11.44
N ASP A 80 14.42 6.30 11.97
CA ASP A 80 15.48 7.17 12.48
C ASP A 80 16.65 7.31 11.47
N ARG A 81 16.39 7.02 10.19
CA ARG A 81 17.38 7.16 9.13
C ARG A 81 17.20 8.48 8.39
N PRO A 82 18.25 8.99 7.70
CA PRO A 82 18.18 10.27 7.01
C PRO A 82 17.38 10.24 5.71
N GLU A 83 17.01 9.07 5.19
CA GLU A 83 16.25 8.96 3.94
C GLU A 83 14.83 9.47 4.12
N GLN A 84 14.38 10.33 3.26
CA GLN A 84 13.06 10.93 3.26
C GLN A 84 12.10 10.20 2.32
N LEU A 85 10.81 10.25 2.64
CA LEU A 85 9.72 9.68 1.82
C LEU A 85 9.44 10.57 0.61
N LEU A 86 10.42 10.69 -0.28
CA LEU A 86 10.36 11.49 -1.50
C LEU A 86 10.24 10.58 -2.74
N PRO A 87 9.35 10.89 -3.70
CA PRO A 87 9.10 9.98 -4.82
C PRO A 87 10.34 9.72 -5.68
N TRP A 88 11.20 10.72 -5.89
CA TRP A 88 12.46 10.55 -6.63
C TRP A 88 13.51 9.67 -5.94
N ALA A 89 13.38 9.46 -4.63
CA ALA A 89 14.19 8.52 -3.88
C ALA A 89 13.54 7.12 -3.82
N VAL A 90 12.23 7.06 -3.53
CA VAL A 90 11.51 5.80 -3.28
C VAL A 90 11.22 5.04 -4.57
N VAL A 91 10.89 5.73 -5.66
CA VAL A 91 10.58 5.08 -6.95
C VAL A 91 11.76 4.21 -7.43
N PRO A 92 13.01 4.68 -7.47
CA PRO A 92 14.16 3.84 -7.83
C PRO A 92 14.40 2.68 -6.84
N GLU A 93 14.15 2.86 -5.54
CA GLU A 93 14.30 1.79 -4.55
C GLU A 93 13.30 0.65 -4.81
N ILE A 94 12.01 0.98 -5.04
CA ILE A 94 10.98 -0.02 -5.36
C ILE A 94 11.32 -0.73 -6.68
N GLN A 95 11.83 -0.02 -7.68
CA GLN A 95 12.30 -0.62 -8.95
C GLN A 95 13.44 -1.62 -8.72
N ALA A 96 14.44 -1.26 -7.88
CA ALA A 96 15.53 -2.14 -7.53
C ALA A 96 15.07 -3.39 -6.75
N VAL A 97 14.13 -3.22 -5.81
CA VAL A 97 13.50 -4.34 -5.10
C VAL A 97 12.77 -5.25 -6.09
N TYR A 98 11.95 -4.70 -6.99
CA TYR A 98 11.20 -5.48 -7.97
C TYR A 98 12.11 -6.24 -8.94
N ALA A 99 13.17 -5.61 -9.45
CA ALA A 99 14.16 -6.27 -10.29
C ALA A 99 14.83 -7.47 -9.60
N ARG A 100 15.12 -7.36 -8.30
CA ARG A 100 15.64 -8.49 -7.51
C ARG A 100 14.57 -9.57 -7.33
N MET A 101 13.32 -9.20 -7.16
CA MET A 101 12.22 -10.16 -7.07
C MET A 101 12.06 -10.95 -8.37
N GLN A 102 12.13 -10.30 -9.53
CA GLN A 102 12.03 -10.95 -10.85
C GLN A 102 13.11 -12.04 -11.05
N SER A 103 14.30 -11.89 -10.42
CA SER A 103 15.35 -12.92 -10.47
C SER A 103 15.05 -14.17 -9.62
N VAL A 104 14.04 -14.10 -8.73
CA VAL A 104 13.73 -15.18 -7.78
C VAL A 104 12.34 -15.78 -8.02
N TRP A 105 11.35 -14.94 -8.31
CA TRP A 105 9.94 -15.35 -8.44
C TRP A 105 9.42 -15.11 -9.85
N PRO A 106 8.96 -16.14 -10.54
CA PRO A 106 8.34 -15.99 -11.87
C PRO A 106 6.93 -15.38 -11.83
N HIS A 107 6.26 -15.43 -10.67
CA HIS A 107 4.91 -14.91 -10.50
C HIS A 107 4.91 -13.83 -9.42
N ILE A 108 4.75 -12.57 -9.83
CA ILE A 108 4.77 -11.43 -8.92
C ILE A 108 3.44 -10.68 -9.03
N ARG A 109 2.83 -10.46 -7.87
CA ARG A 109 1.68 -9.58 -7.69
C ARG A 109 2.04 -8.45 -6.73
N LEU A 110 1.22 -7.42 -6.72
CA LEU A 110 1.43 -6.24 -5.89
C LEU A 110 0.31 -6.11 -4.86
N TYR A 111 0.66 -5.58 -3.69
CA TYR A 111 -0.29 -5.12 -2.69
C TYR A 111 0.17 -3.74 -2.20
N GLY A 112 -0.65 -2.71 -2.39
CA GLY A 112 -0.32 -1.35 -2.01
C GLY A 112 -1.41 -0.72 -1.16
N VAL A 113 -1.01 0.03 -0.13
CA VAL A 113 -1.93 0.76 0.75
C VAL A 113 -1.67 2.25 0.65
N SER A 114 -2.74 3.04 0.43
CA SER A 114 -2.67 4.51 0.46
C SER A 114 -1.56 5.09 -0.42
N ILE A 115 -0.60 5.86 0.13
CA ILE A 115 0.57 6.38 -0.58
C ILE A 115 1.49 5.26 -1.10
N GLY A 116 1.57 4.12 -0.40
CA GLY A 116 2.33 2.96 -0.88
C GLY A 116 1.77 2.40 -2.19
N ALA A 117 0.46 2.47 -2.39
CA ALA A 117 -0.17 2.12 -3.66
C ALA A 117 0.26 3.08 -4.79
N TRP A 118 0.29 4.39 -4.52
CA TRP A 118 0.75 5.37 -5.50
C TRP A 118 2.22 5.19 -5.86
N LEU A 119 3.08 4.99 -4.85
CA LEU A 119 4.52 4.78 -5.05
C LEU A 119 4.81 3.52 -5.87
N VAL A 120 4.13 2.41 -5.58
CA VAL A 120 4.32 1.17 -6.34
C VAL A 120 3.82 1.30 -7.78
N MET A 121 2.71 2.00 -8.00
CA MET A 121 2.22 2.29 -9.35
C MET A 121 3.18 3.19 -10.14
N GLN A 122 3.73 4.24 -9.51
CA GLN A 122 4.74 5.10 -10.13
C GLN A 122 6.02 4.33 -10.48
N ALA A 123 6.51 3.50 -9.55
CA ALA A 123 7.73 2.74 -9.74
C ALA A 123 7.61 1.69 -10.85
N LEU A 124 6.46 1.02 -10.94
CA LEU A 124 6.29 -0.16 -11.78
C LEU A 124 5.40 0.09 -13.00
N ARG A 125 5.17 1.35 -13.39
CA ARG A 125 4.32 1.71 -14.53
C ARG A 125 4.77 1.13 -15.87
N ALA A 126 6.07 0.84 -16.03
CA ALA A 126 6.65 0.20 -17.22
C ALA A 126 6.79 -1.33 -17.08
N GLU A 127 6.54 -1.86 -15.89
CA GLU A 127 6.63 -3.28 -15.58
C GLU A 127 5.28 -4.00 -15.80
N LYS A 128 5.31 -5.32 -15.78
CA LYS A 128 4.12 -6.16 -15.99
C LYS A 128 3.91 -7.14 -14.85
N PRO A 129 3.65 -6.68 -13.62
CA PRO A 129 3.19 -7.59 -12.57
C PRO A 129 1.85 -8.22 -12.97
N GLU A 130 1.56 -9.43 -12.48
CA GLU A 130 0.37 -10.16 -12.89
C GLU A 130 -0.94 -9.51 -12.46
N LYS A 131 -0.92 -8.88 -11.28
CA LYS A 131 -2.11 -8.28 -10.66
C LYS A 131 -1.68 -7.31 -9.55
N ALA A 132 -2.44 -6.28 -9.32
CA ALA A 132 -2.31 -5.40 -8.16
C ALA A 132 -3.58 -5.43 -7.30
N LEU A 133 -3.40 -5.48 -5.98
CA LEU A 133 -4.42 -5.27 -4.98
C LEU A 133 -4.14 -3.93 -4.30
N LEU A 134 -5.06 -3.01 -4.37
CA LEU A 134 -4.87 -1.66 -3.83
C LEU A 134 -5.96 -1.37 -2.80
N VAL A 135 -5.55 -0.97 -1.60
CA VAL A 135 -6.46 -0.64 -0.49
C VAL A 135 -6.38 0.86 -0.21
N SER A 136 -7.52 1.53 -0.31
CA SER A 136 -7.63 3.00 -0.16
C SER A 136 -6.52 3.76 -0.89
N PRO A 137 -6.25 3.49 -2.18
CA PRO A 137 -5.07 4.03 -2.84
C PRO A 137 -5.17 5.54 -3.06
N VAL A 138 -4.04 6.25 -2.88
CA VAL A 138 -3.86 7.55 -3.52
C VAL A 138 -3.64 7.29 -5.01
N VAL A 139 -4.53 7.81 -5.85
CA VAL A 139 -4.50 7.59 -7.31
C VAL A 139 -4.28 8.88 -8.10
N ASP A 140 -4.31 10.01 -7.43
CA ASP A 140 -4.04 11.34 -7.98
C ASP A 140 -3.37 12.20 -6.92
N MET A 141 -2.05 12.17 -6.89
CA MET A 141 -1.25 12.88 -5.89
C MET A 141 -1.30 14.39 -6.09
N GLU A 142 -1.40 14.88 -7.33
CA GLU A 142 -1.55 16.33 -7.57
C GLU A 142 -2.85 16.85 -6.95
N THR A 143 -3.98 16.18 -7.22
CA THR A 143 -5.27 16.55 -6.61
C THR A 143 -5.21 16.52 -5.09
N LEU A 144 -4.51 15.54 -4.49
CA LEU A 144 -4.32 15.46 -3.05
C LEU A 144 -3.51 16.64 -2.51
N ILE A 145 -2.37 16.96 -3.11
CA ILE A 145 -1.52 18.09 -2.71
C ILE A 145 -2.29 19.41 -2.83
N LEU A 146 -2.99 19.65 -3.94
CA LEU A 146 -3.79 20.86 -4.13
C LEU A 146 -4.92 20.98 -3.10
N SER A 147 -5.55 19.86 -2.72
CA SER A 147 -6.56 19.84 -1.64
C SER A 147 -5.94 20.19 -0.28
N MET A 148 -4.74 19.68 0.01
CA MET A 148 -4.00 20.03 1.23
C MET A 148 -3.60 21.50 1.25
N MET A 149 -3.13 22.06 0.11
CA MET A 149 -2.84 23.48 -0.05
C MET A 149 -4.07 24.34 0.21
N GLN A 150 -5.23 23.95 -0.35
CA GLN A 150 -6.49 24.64 -0.12
C GLN A 150 -6.87 24.62 1.37
N GLY A 151 -6.77 23.48 2.04
CA GLY A 151 -7.05 23.34 3.47
C GLY A 151 -6.12 24.17 4.35
N ALA A 152 -4.86 24.35 3.95
CA ALA A 152 -3.86 25.16 4.62
C ALA A 152 -3.87 26.65 4.20
N HIS A 153 -4.76 27.04 3.29
CA HIS A 153 -4.82 28.40 2.71
C HIS A 153 -3.50 28.84 2.05
N VAL A 154 -2.79 27.90 1.41
CA VAL A 154 -1.51 28.14 0.71
C VAL A 154 -1.74 28.21 -0.79
N THR A 155 -1.28 29.27 -1.45
CA THR A 155 -1.30 29.37 -2.93
C THR A 155 -0.05 28.75 -3.54
N GLU A 156 -0.09 28.46 -4.85
CA GLU A 156 1.08 27.92 -5.57
C GLU A 156 2.24 28.93 -5.57
N GLU A 157 1.96 30.23 -5.67
CA GLU A 157 2.97 31.29 -5.64
C GLU A 157 3.69 31.32 -4.27
N GLN A 158 2.92 31.19 -3.17
CA GLN A 158 3.48 31.10 -1.83
C GLN A 158 4.35 29.86 -1.66
N LEU A 159 3.85 28.70 -2.08
CA LEU A 159 4.60 27.43 -1.99
C LEU A 159 5.87 27.48 -2.85
N LYS A 160 5.79 28.01 -4.06
CA LYS A 160 6.93 28.19 -4.96
C LYS A 160 7.98 29.13 -4.37
N ALA A 161 7.57 30.22 -3.74
CA ALA A 161 8.48 31.19 -3.13
C ALA A 161 9.16 30.63 -1.87
N ALA A 162 8.45 29.85 -1.06
CA ALA A 162 8.97 29.26 0.18
C ALA A 162 9.75 27.95 -0.05
N GLY A 163 9.45 27.22 -1.13
CA GLY A 163 9.96 25.88 -1.39
C GLY A 163 9.23 24.81 -0.58
N GLU A 164 9.14 24.99 0.73
CA GLU A 164 8.43 24.10 1.66
C GLU A 164 7.64 24.91 2.69
N ILE A 165 6.45 24.43 3.04
CA ILE A 165 5.56 25.05 4.03
C ILE A 165 5.01 23.94 4.95
N PRO A 166 5.42 23.88 6.23
CA PRO A 166 4.78 23.01 7.22
C PRO A 166 3.33 23.42 7.43
N THR A 167 2.43 22.43 7.56
CA THR A 167 1.02 22.66 7.82
C THR A 167 0.62 22.21 9.22
N GLU A 168 -0.47 22.78 9.76
CA GLU A 168 -1.05 22.34 11.04
C GLU A 168 -1.59 20.89 11.00
N MET A 169 -1.79 20.34 9.81
CA MET A 169 -2.19 18.94 9.61
C MET A 169 -1.02 17.95 9.79
N GLY A 170 0.17 18.42 10.12
CA GLY A 170 1.38 17.59 10.30
C GLY A 170 2.08 17.20 9.01
N GLU A 171 1.62 17.69 7.85
CA GLU A 171 2.28 17.49 6.56
C GLU A 171 3.05 18.74 6.16
N THR A 172 4.18 18.55 5.48
CA THR A 172 4.91 19.64 4.84
C THR A 172 4.58 19.67 3.36
N LEU A 173 3.98 20.76 2.90
CA LEU A 173 3.81 21.03 1.48
C LEU A 173 5.17 21.33 0.87
N SER A 174 5.48 20.72 -0.27
CA SER A 174 6.77 20.86 -0.95
C SER A 174 6.56 21.20 -2.42
N TRP A 175 7.14 22.34 -2.85
CA TRP A 175 7.11 22.76 -4.25
C TRP A 175 7.83 21.75 -5.17
N PRO A 176 9.05 21.26 -4.83
CA PRO A 176 9.69 20.21 -5.62
C PRO A 176 8.85 18.94 -5.76
N TYR A 177 8.13 18.55 -4.69
CA TYR A 177 7.25 17.37 -4.75
C TYR A 177 6.09 17.59 -5.74
N LEU A 178 5.41 18.75 -5.68
CA LEU A 178 4.33 19.09 -6.61
C LEU A 178 4.82 19.13 -8.07
N CYS A 179 5.99 19.73 -8.31
CA CYS A 179 6.61 19.76 -9.64
C CYS A 179 6.88 18.34 -10.15
N TRP A 180 7.49 17.49 -9.32
CA TRP A 180 7.78 16.11 -9.70
C TRP A 180 6.51 15.33 -10.06
N VAL A 181 5.44 15.50 -9.28
CA VAL A 181 4.15 14.84 -9.55
C VAL A 181 3.56 15.26 -10.90
N ARG A 182 3.64 16.53 -11.24
CA ARG A 182 3.19 17.09 -12.53
C ARG A 182 4.00 16.58 -13.71
N GLU A 183 5.31 16.39 -13.53
CA GLU A 183 6.21 15.84 -14.55
C GLU A 183 6.05 14.32 -14.72
N HIS A 184 5.47 13.64 -13.72
CA HIS A 184 5.31 12.19 -13.68
C HIS A 184 3.84 11.79 -13.47
N PRO A 185 2.93 12.13 -14.40
CA PRO A 185 1.53 11.76 -14.30
C PRO A 185 1.38 10.24 -14.21
N LEU A 186 0.48 9.78 -13.36
CA LEU A 186 0.26 8.35 -13.17
C LEU A 186 -0.33 7.72 -14.43
N GLN A 187 0.39 6.72 -14.97
CA GLN A 187 -0.07 5.84 -16.04
C GLN A 187 -0.03 4.42 -15.53
N TRP A 188 -1.18 3.76 -15.47
CA TRP A 188 -1.30 2.43 -14.87
C TRP A 188 -2.18 1.51 -15.70
N HIS A 189 -1.67 0.33 -16.06
CA HIS A 189 -2.34 -0.63 -16.93
C HIS A 189 -2.30 -2.08 -16.41
N THR A 190 -1.65 -2.33 -15.27
CA THR A 190 -1.67 -3.67 -14.65
C THR A 190 -3.10 -4.02 -14.22
N PRO A 191 -3.56 -5.28 -14.44
CA PRO A 191 -4.85 -5.74 -13.91
C PRO A 191 -4.97 -5.45 -12.41
N THR A 192 -5.94 -4.66 -12.01
CA THR A 192 -6.01 -4.10 -10.65
C THR A 192 -7.38 -4.30 -10.03
N GLN A 193 -7.37 -4.71 -8.77
CA GLN A 193 -8.52 -4.72 -7.87
C GLN A 193 -8.31 -3.63 -6.82
N VAL A 194 -9.32 -2.82 -6.57
CA VAL A 194 -9.29 -1.74 -5.59
C VAL A 194 -10.38 -1.98 -4.55
N LEU A 195 -10.03 -1.89 -3.28
CA LEU A 195 -10.98 -1.72 -2.18
C LEU A 195 -10.92 -0.26 -1.71
N TYR A 196 -12.06 0.43 -1.71
CA TYR A 196 -12.18 1.85 -1.46
C TYR A 196 -13.36 2.16 -0.54
N GLY A 197 -13.15 2.99 0.48
CA GLY A 197 -14.19 3.49 1.36
C GLY A 197 -14.90 4.72 0.78
N ASP A 198 -16.23 4.76 0.80
CA ASP A 198 -16.99 5.89 0.25
C ASP A 198 -16.92 7.17 1.11
N LYS A 199 -16.34 7.07 2.32
CA LYS A 199 -16.02 8.18 3.23
C LYS A 199 -14.54 8.54 3.25
N ASP A 200 -13.79 8.06 2.25
CA ASP A 200 -12.37 8.41 2.12
C ASP A 200 -12.19 9.92 1.93
N ALA A 201 -11.48 10.55 2.88
CA ALA A 201 -11.24 11.99 2.88
C ALA A 201 -10.03 12.43 2.02
N LEU A 202 -9.17 11.48 1.61
CA LEU A 202 -7.95 11.78 0.84
C LEU A 202 -8.17 11.60 -0.67
N THR A 203 -8.95 10.59 -1.06
CA THR A 203 -9.28 10.31 -2.46
C THR A 203 -10.79 10.41 -2.64
N SER A 204 -11.28 11.46 -3.29
CA SER A 204 -12.71 11.63 -3.53
C SER A 204 -13.25 10.56 -4.49
N ARG A 205 -14.53 10.27 -4.38
CA ARG A 205 -15.23 9.34 -5.28
C ARG A 205 -15.03 9.70 -6.77
N THR A 206 -15.06 10.97 -7.11
CA THR A 206 -14.84 11.43 -8.49
C THR A 206 -13.45 11.11 -8.99
N VAL A 207 -12.43 11.29 -8.17
CA VAL A 207 -11.03 10.95 -8.48
C VAL A 207 -10.88 9.44 -8.66
N MET A 208 -11.45 8.64 -7.77
CA MET A 208 -11.40 7.18 -7.84
C MET A 208 -12.11 6.64 -9.10
N GLU A 209 -13.27 7.17 -9.46
CA GLU A 209 -13.99 6.76 -10.68
C GLU A 209 -13.25 7.19 -11.96
N ARG A 210 -12.53 8.31 -11.95
CA ARG A 210 -11.66 8.71 -13.04
C ARG A 210 -10.52 7.70 -13.22
N PHE A 211 -9.83 7.35 -12.12
CA PHE A 211 -8.78 6.34 -12.12
C PHE A 211 -9.30 4.99 -12.65
N ARG A 212 -10.46 4.53 -12.15
CA ARG A 212 -11.09 3.29 -12.62
C ARG A 212 -11.32 3.27 -14.14
N ARG A 213 -11.82 4.37 -14.70
CA ARG A 213 -12.05 4.48 -16.17
C ARG A 213 -10.75 4.49 -16.96
N GLN A 214 -9.71 5.13 -16.46
CA GLN A 214 -8.42 5.26 -17.16
C GLN A 214 -7.59 3.98 -17.11
N SER A 215 -7.56 3.31 -15.95
CA SER A 215 -6.74 2.11 -15.73
C SER A 215 -7.45 0.79 -16.06
N GLY A 216 -8.79 0.79 -16.17
CA GLY A 216 -9.58 -0.44 -16.24
C GLY A 216 -9.67 -1.19 -14.91
N ALA A 217 -9.29 -0.59 -13.78
CA ALA A 217 -9.33 -1.22 -12.47
C ALA A 217 -10.76 -1.62 -12.07
N HIS A 218 -10.87 -2.75 -11.38
CA HIS A 218 -12.11 -3.19 -10.76
C HIS A 218 -12.25 -2.57 -9.37
N LEU A 219 -13.33 -1.85 -9.11
CA LEU A 219 -13.55 -1.10 -7.89
C LEU A 219 -14.60 -1.75 -7.01
N THR A 220 -14.21 -2.16 -5.81
CA THR A 220 -15.09 -2.57 -4.71
C THR A 220 -15.21 -1.40 -3.73
N ILE A 221 -16.45 -1.03 -3.36
CA ILE A 221 -16.73 0.10 -2.49
C ILE A 221 -17.29 -0.40 -1.18
N LEU A 222 -16.59 -0.05 -0.10
CA LEU A 222 -17.08 -0.24 1.25
C LEU A 222 -17.94 0.95 1.67
N GLN A 223 -19.24 0.71 1.82
CA GLN A 223 -20.18 1.73 2.29
C GLN A 223 -19.87 2.11 3.75
N GLY A 224 -19.75 3.40 4.03
CA GLY A 224 -19.33 3.92 5.33
C GLY A 224 -17.85 3.72 5.65
N GLY A 225 -17.07 3.15 4.71
CA GLY A 225 -15.63 2.97 4.88
C GLY A 225 -14.88 4.29 4.79
N GLU A 226 -13.94 4.50 5.68
CA GLU A 226 -13.01 5.64 5.71
C GLU A 226 -11.74 5.31 4.93
N HIS A 227 -10.79 6.26 4.87
CA HIS A 227 -9.51 6.01 4.23
C HIS A 227 -8.71 4.91 4.94
N TRP A 228 -8.73 4.90 6.26
CA TRP A 228 -8.10 3.88 7.09
C TRP A 228 -9.14 2.92 7.65
N PHE A 229 -9.11 1.66 7.23
CA PHE A 229 -9.99 0.61 7.74
C PHE A 229 -9.48 0.15 9.10
N HIS A 230 -10.22 0.45 10.17
CA HIS A 230 -9.79 0.21 11.56
C HIS A 230 -10.86 -0.41 12.46
N THR A 231 -12.13 -0.34 12.05
CA THR A 231 -13.19 -1.01 12.82
C THR A 231 -13.25 -2.50 12.52
N GLU A 232 -13.74 -3.31 13.45
CA GLU A 232 -13.89 -4.76 13.24
C GLU A 232 -14.68 -5.08 11.97
N VAL A 233 -15.74 -4.34 11.69
CA VAL A 233 -16.58 -4.51 10.48
C VAL A 233 -15.76 -4.19 9.21
N GLN A 234 -15.01 -3.08 9.19
CA GLN A 234 -14.20 -2.70 8.05
C GLN A 234 -13.06 -3.71 7.82
N LEU A 235 -12.44 -4.19 8.89
CA LEU A 235 -11.38 -5.19 8.82
C LEU A 235 -11.90 -6.56 8.35
N ALA A 236 -13.11 -6.95 8.76
CA ALA A 236 -13.74 -8.18 8.27
C ALA A 236 -14.07 -8.10 6.76
N VAL A 237 -14.53 -6.94 6.28
CA VAL A 237 -14.75 -6.71 4.84
C VAL A 237 -13.43 -6.75 4.07
N LEU A 238 -12.39 -6.10 4.59
CA LEU A 238 -11.06 -6.13 3.99
C LEU A 238 -10.51 -7.56 3.89
N GLN A 239 -10.60 -8.34 4.97
CA GLN A 239 -10.19 -9.74 4.98
C GLN A 239 -10.98 -10.57 3.97
N SER A 240 -12.30 -10.49 3.96
CA SER A 240 -13.14 -11.20 2.99
C SER A 240 -12.80 -10.81 1.55
N TRP A 241 -12.55 -9.52 1.29
CA TRP A 241 -12.14 -9.06 -0.03
C TRP A 241 -10.78 -9.66 -0.43
N GLU A 242 -9.79 -9.66 0.47
CA GLU A 242 -8.47 -10.26 0.23
C GLU A 242 -8.54 -11.76 -0.08
N GLU A 243 -9.37 -12.50 0.66
CA GLU A 243 -9.60 -13.94 0.45
C GLU A 243 -10.15 -14.24 -0.95
N HIS A 244 -11.01 -13.38 -1.48
CA HIS A 244 -11.54 -13.52 -2.84
C HIS A 244 -10.53 -13.10 -3.93
N GLN A 245 -9.47 -12.39 -3.59
CA GLN A 245 -8.46 -11.91 -4.55
C GLN A 245 -7.20 -12.79 -4.64
N CYS A 246 -6.89 -13.57 -3.62
CA CYS A 246 -5.76 -14.50 -3.59
C CYS A 246 -6.05 -15.81 -4.30
#